data_afd1ae7f8ec0f99017077ae2d90dfd36
#
_entry.id   afd1ae7f8ec0f99017077ae2d90dfd36
#
_cell.length_a   1.000
_cell.length_b   1.000
_cell.length_c   1.000
_cell.angle_alpha   90.00
_cell.angle_beta   90.00
_cell.angle_gamma   90.00
#
_symmetry.space_group_name_H-M   'P 1'
#
loop_
_entity.id
_entity.type
_entity.pdbx_description
1 polymer ?
#
loop_
_entity_poly.entity_id
_entity_poly.type
_entity_poly.pdbx_seq_one_letter_code
_entity_poly.pdbx_strand_id
1 'polypeptide(L)'
;MKNPLSNIALESVVSSLIRKTKYLIRYICKQQPTYTMDSTPSIAEDEISFSPNALVTTFDEKFMPLAESKGLIYAGIYNGENITVKGNYERIVEIIDNLLCNAIKCTSSGFVILSVKYVNGKLVVCVADSGIGMSETHIQLFYLSGKRFDYRELPELAGRNLTETLAIVRMLKGSIKVFSDAGKGCKFIIQLPMSVI
;
A
#
# COMPACT_ATOMS: atom_id res chain seq x y z
N MET A 1 18.82 -43.89 5.00
CA MET A 1 18.49 -43.62 3.59
C MET A 1 17.31 -42.68 3.58
N LYS A 2 17.49 -41.42 3.19
CA LYS A 2 16.39 -40.43 3.09
C LYS A 2 15.63 -40.69 1.81
N ASN A 3 14.33 -40.82 1.91
CA ASN A 3 13.42 -41.18 0.81
C ASN A 3 13.31 -40.02 -0.19
N PRO A 4 13.83 -40.14 -1.43
CA PRO A 4 13.81 -39.04 -2.41
C PRO A 4 12.40 -38.65 -2.90
N LEU A 5 11.38 -39.48 -2.69
CA LEU A 5 10.01 -39.23 -3.08
C LEU A 5 9.28 -38.20 -2.21
N SER A 6 9.77 -37.97 -0.97
CA SER A 6 9.17 -36.95 -0.08
C SER A 6 9.51 -35.52 -0.49
N ASN A 7 10.67 -35.28 -1.10
CA ASN A 7 11.08 -33.93 -1.53
C ASN A 7 10.34 -33.47 -2.77
N ILE A 8 10.08 -34.37 -3.75
CA ILE A 8 9.35 -34.05 -4.98
C ILE A 8 7.89 -33.69 -4.68
N ALA A 9 7.26 -34.41 -3.75
CA ALA A 9 5.89 -34.10 -3.31
C ALA A 9 5.83 -32.75 -2.57
N LEU A 10 6.81 -32.46 -1.72
CA LEU A 10 6.90 -31.20 -0.99
C LEU A 10 7.10 -30.01 -1.94
N GLU A 11 8.01 -30.14 -2.91
CA GLU A 11 8.26 -29.10 -3.93
C GLU A 11 7.03 -28.84 -4.81
N SER A 12 6.27 -29.88 -5.16
CA SER A 12 5.04 -29.72 -5.94
C SER A 12 3.95 -29.01 -5.15
N VAL A 13 3.83 -29.31 -3.85
CA VAL A 13 2.88 -28.65 -2.94
C VAL A 13 3.27 -27.19 -2.72
N VAL A 14 4.54 -26.91 -2.47
CA VAL A 14 5.08 -25.55 -2.31
C VAL A 14 4.89 -24.74 -3.59
N SER A 15 5.18 -25.32 -4.75
CA SER A 15 4.97 -24.66 -6.06
C SER A 15 3.49 -24.41 -6.37
N SER A 16 2.59 -25.29 -5.92
CA SER A 16 1.14 -25.11 -6.03
C SER A 16 0.62 -24.02 -5.10
N LEU A 17 1.13 -23.97 -3.85
CA LEU A 17 0.85 -22.91 -2.88
C LEU A 17 1.32 -21.55 -3.39
N ILE A 18 2.55 -21.47 -3.91
CA ILE A 18 3.10 -20.23 -4.50
C ILE A 18 2.24 -19.76 -5.69
N ARG A 19 1.77 -20.67 -6.55
CA ARG A 19 0.87 -20.33 -7.67
C ARG A 19 -0.49 -19.82 -7.19
N LYS A 20 -1.10 -20.50 -6.20
CA LYS A 20 -2.37 -20.09 -5.60
C LYS A 20 -2.25 -18.72 -4.91
N THR A 21 -1.14 -18.49 -4.21
CA THR A 21 -0.89 -17.22 -3.52
C THR A 21 -0.64 -16.08 -4.50
N LYS A 22 0.12 -16.30 -5.59
CA LYS A 22 0.26 -15.34 -6.69
C LYS A 22 -1.08 -15.00 -7.35
N TYR A 23 -1.96 -16.01 -7.50
CA TYR A 23 -3.31 -15.78 -8.02
C TYR A 23 -4.17 -14.98 -7.04
N LEU A 24 -4.12 -15.29 -5.73
CA LEU A 24 -4.85 -14.55 -4.70
C LEU A 24 -4.35 -13.09 -4.59
N ILE A 25 -3.05 -12.87 -4.60
CA ILE A 25 -2.46 -11.52 -4.63
C ILE A 25 -2.94 -10.75 -5.85
N ARG A 26 -2.93 -11.39 -7.03
CA ARG A 26 -3.42 -10.79 -8.28
C ARG A 26 -4.93 -10.55 -8.28
N TYR A 27 -5.69 -11.42 -7.60
CA TYR A 27 -7.14 -11.29 -7.44
C TYR A 27 -7.48 -10.18 -6.44
N ILE A 28 -6.84 -10.14 -5.28
CA ILE A 28 -7.02 -9.11 -4.24
C ILE A 28 -6.61 -7.74 -4.79
N CYS A 29 -5.49 -7.64 -5.51
CA CYS A 29 -5.05 -6.38 -6.13
C CYS A 29 -5.85 -6.01 -7.40
N LYS A 30 -6.66 -6.91 -7.99
CA LYS A 30 -7.51 -6.63 -9.16
C LYS A 30 -8.96 -6.33 -8.81
N GLN A 31 -9.47 -6.75 -7.66
CA GLN A 31 -10.85 -6.48 -7.23
C GLN A 31 -10.99 -5.13 -6.51
N GLN A 32 -10.26 -4.13 -6.95
CA GLN A 32 -10.61 -2.76 -6.59
C GLN A 32 -11.82 -2.35 -7.42
N PRO A 33 -12.88 -1.78 -6.82
CA PRO A 33 -14.01 -1.28 -7.60
C PRO A 33 -13.48 -0.27 -8.62
N THR A 34 -13.81 -0.48 -9.89
CA THR A 34 -13.58 0.50 -10.95
C THR A 34 -14.54 1.65 -10.70
N TYR A 35 -14.09 2.66 -9.98
CA TYR A 35 -14.82 3.91 -9.91
C TYR A 35 -14.75 4.58 -11.29
N THR A 36 -15.87 4.57 -11.99
CA THR A 36 -16.07 5.44 -13.15
C THR A 36 -16.09 6.89 -12.66
N MET A 37 -15.23 7.73 -13.22
CA MET A 37 -15.03 9.13 -12.82
C MET A 37 -16.20 10.09 -13.16
N ASP A 38 -17.44 9.64 -13.11
CA ASP A 38 -18.63 10.47 -13.43
C ASP A 38 -19.37 11.03 -12.21
N SER A 39 -18.83 10.83 -11.00
CA SER A 39 -19.38 11.51 -9.82
C SER A 39 -18.24 12.17 -9.06
N THR A 40 -18.26 13.50 -8.95
CA THR A 40 -17.54 14.23 -7.91
C THR A 40 -17.99 13.64 -6.57
N PRO A 41 -17.11 12.92 -5.82
CA PRO A 41 -17.52 12.36 -4.54
C PRO A 41 -17.88 13.51 -3.62
N SER A 42 -19.10 13.50 -3.12
CA SER A 42 -19.55 14.41 -2.06
C SER A 42 -18.60 14.27 -0.87
N ILE A 43 -18.00 15.38 -0.45
CA ILE A 43 -17.01 15.43 0.65
C ILE A 43 -17.65 15.11 2.02
N ALA A 44 -18.97 14.86 2.07
CA ALA A 44 -19.77 14.73 3.27
C ALA A 44 -19.91 13.27 3.79
N GLU A 45 -19.22 12.30 3.20
CA GLU A 45 -19.43 10.90 3.54
C GLU A 45 -18.37 10.39 4.54
N ASP A 46 -18.90 10.13 5.74
CA ASP A 46 -18.47 9.18 6.77
C ASP A 46 -17.08 9.35 7.39
N GLU A 47 -16.84 10.50 8.02
CA GLU A 47 -15.80 10.57 9.03
C GLU A 47 -16.22 9.72 10.24
N ILE A 48 -15.50 8.65 10.50
CA ILE A 48 -15.69 7.82 11.69
C ILE A 48 -14.52 7.97 12.67
N SER A 49 -14.77 7.56 13.88
CA SER A 49 -13.75 7.52 14.93
C SER A 49 -13.01 6.19 14.90
N PHE A 50 -11.68 6.22 14.89
CA PHE A 50 -10.86 5.01 14.87
C PHE A 50 -9.53 5.21 15.60
N SER A 51 -8.92 4.09 16.02
CA SER A 51 -7.57 4.08 16.59
C SER A 51 -6.53 3.87 15.49
N PRO A 52 -5.50 4.72 15.37
CA PRO A 52 -4.40 4.48 14.43
C PRO A 52 -3.64 3.17 14.69
N ASN A 53 -3.62 2.69 15.94
CA ASN A 53 -3.04 1.40 16.26
C ASN A 53 -3.87 0.24 15.70
N ALA A 54 -5.19 0.28 15.85
CA ALA A 54 -6.09 -0.73 15.29
C ALA A 54 -6.01 -0.77 13.75
N LEU A 55 -5.81 0.40 13.12
CA LEU A 55 -5.58 0.47 11.68
C LEU A 55 -4.33 -0.35 11.27
N VAL A 56 -3.21 -0.22 11.99
CA VAL A 56 -1.99 -1.01 11.73
C VAL A 56 -2.27 -2.50 11.89
N THR A 57 -2.93 -2.90 12.98
CA THR A 57 -3.27 -4.31 13.24
C THR A 57 -4.08 -4.93 12.09
N THR A 58 -5.06 -4.18 11.55
CA THR A 58 -5.87 -4.64 10.41
C THR A 58 -5.00 -4.92 9.18
N PHE A 59 -4.00 -4.09 8.92
CA PHE A 59 -3.08 -4.30 7.80
C PHE A 59 -2.08 -5.43 8.06
N ASP A 60 -1.65 -5.62 9.30
CA ASP A 60 -0.77 -6.74 9.67
C ASP A 60 -1.45 -8.08 9.41
N GLU A 61 -2.71 -8.24 9.83
CA GLU A 61 -3.49 -9.45 9.57
C GLU A 61 -3.63 -9.76 8.08
N LYS A 62 -3.75 -8.74 7.24
CA LYS A 62 -3.91 -8.88 5.78
C LYS A 62 -2.58 -9.11 5.06
N PHE A 63 -1.55 -8.33 5.37
CA PHE A 63 -0.34 -8.25 4.54
C PHE A 63 0.83 -9.09 5.04
N MET A 64 0.89 -9.43 6.32
CA MET A 64 1.93 -10.31 6.86
C MET A 64 1.93 -11.70 6.17
N PRO A 65 0.78 -12.42 6.06
CA PRO A 65 0.76 -13.70 5.35
C PRO A 65 1.13 -13.59 3.86
N LEU A 66 0.78 -12.47 3.23
CA LEU A 66 1.09 -12.21 1.82
C LEU A 66 2.60 -11.98 1.61
N ALA A 67 3.23 -11.22 2.50
CA ALA A 67 4.67 -10.99 2.47
C ALA A 67 5.45 -12.28 2.76
N GLU A 68 5.09 -13.01 3.80
CA GLU A 68 5.69 -14.29 4.17
C GLU A 68 5.63 -15.31 3.02
N SER A 69 4.50 -15.38 2.32
CA SER A 69 4.35 -16.28 1.15
C SER A 69 5.30 -15.96 0.00
N LYS A 70 5.86 -14.74 -0.03
CA LYS A 70 6.90 -14.29 -0.97
C LYS A 70 8.31 -14.35 -0.38
N GLY A 71 8.47 -14.75 0.88
CA GLY A 71 9.74 -14.72 1.61
C GLY A 71 10.20 -13.30 1.95
N LEU A 72 9.28 -12.34 2.05
CA LEU A 72 9.56 -10.97 2.45
C LEU A 72 9.40 -10.81 3.95
N ILE A 73 10.20 -9.94 4.55
CA ILE A 73 10.01 -9.47 5.91
C ILE A 73 8.94 -8.36 5.89
N TYR A 74 7.86 -8.53 6.64
CA TYR A 74 6.84 -7.49 6.83
C TYR A 74 6.85 -7.00 8.28
N ALA A 75 6.65 -5.70 8.48
CA ALA A 75 6.45 -5.12 9.80
C ALA A 75 5.45 -3.97 9.75
N GLY A 76 4.39 -4.06 10.58
CA GLY A 76 3.50 -2.96 10.90
C GLY A 76 3.92 -2.31 12.22
N ILE A 77 4.06 -1.00 12.24
CA ILE A 77 4.56 -0.25 13.39
C ILE A 77 3.62 0.93 13.66
N TYR A 78 2.98 0.95 14.81
CA TYR A 78 2.38 2.15 15.37
C TYR A 78 3.34 2.80 16.37
N ASN A 79 3.71 4.05 16.12
CA ASN A 79 4.58 4.79 17.02
C ASN A 79 3.85 6.04 17.53
N GLY A 80 3.08 5.89 18.60
CA GLY A 80 2.30 6.96 19.19
C GLY A 80 1.54 6.50 20.42
N GLU A 81 0.82 7.46 21.04
CA GLU A 81 -0.06 7.21 22.17
C GLU A 81 -1.35 6.50 21.71
N ASN A 82 -2.02 5.81 22.63
CA ASN A 82 -3.31 5.20 22.36
C ASN A 82 -4.39 6.29 22.30
N ILE A 83 -4.65 6.80 21.11
CA ILE A 83 -5.59 7.87 20.81
C ILE A 83 -6.69 7.40 19.88
N THR A 84 -7.78 8.14 19.86
CA THR A 84 -8.84 8.03 18.86
C THR A 84 -8.82 9.27 17.99
N VAL A 85 -8.85 9.09 16.68
CA VAL A 85 -8.90 10.17 15.69
C VAL A 85 -10.19 10.09 14.89
N LYS A 86 -10.62 11.22 14.34
CA LYS A 86 -11.78 11.31 13.45
C LYS A 86 -11.32 11.60 12.02
N GLY A 87 -11.81 10.80 11.07
CA GLY A 87 -11.47 10.97 9.66
C GLY A 87 -12.17 9.97 8.74
N ASN A 88 -11.97 10.12 7.44
CA ASN A 88 -12.51 9.20 6.45
C ASN A 88 -11.69 7.90 6.42
N TYR A 89 -12.09 6.95 7.25
CA TYR A 89 -11.40 5.68 7.46
C TYR A 89 -11.27 4.86 6.17
N GLU A 90 -12.32 4.77 5.38
CA GLU A 90 -12.34 3.98 4.14
C GLU A 90 -11.31 4.48 3.14
N ARG A 91 -11.21 5.79 2.95
CA ARG A 91 -10.23 6.39 2.07
C ARG A 91 -8.79 6.23 2.57
N ILE A 92 -8.60 6.23 3.89
CA ILE A 92 -7.29 5.97 4.49
C ILE A 92 -6.89 4.52 4.27
N VAL A 93 -7.83 3.58 4.46
CA VAL A 93 -7.62 2.16 4.18
C VAL A 93 -7.26 1.96 2.70
N GLU A 94 -7.99 2.59 1.78
CA GLU A 94 -7.72 2.52 0.34
C GLU A 94 -6.31 3.01 -0.02
N ILE A 95 -5.87 4.13 0.54
CA ILE A 95 -4.51 4.66 0.37
C ILE A 95 -3.46 3.64 0.80
N ILE A 96 -3.59 3.09 2.02
CA ILE A 96 -2.59 2.19 2.60
C ILE A 96 -2.58 0.86 1.84
N ASP A 97 -3.75 0.34 1.48
CA ASP A 97 -3.91 -0.89 0.72
C ASP A 97 -3.20 -0.80 -0.64
N ASN A 98 -3.42 0.28 -1.37
CA ASN A 98 -2.79 0.55 -2.65
C ASN A 98 -1.26 0.59 -2.54
N LEU A 99 -0.74 1.26 -1.51
CA LEU A 99 0.71 1.35 -1.32
C LEU A 99 1.33 0.02 -0.91
N LEU A 100 0.70 -0.74 0.01
CA LEU A 100 1.19 -2.04 0.45
C LEU A 100 1.11 -3.08 -0.66
N CYS A 101 0.02 -3.11 -1.45
CA CYS A 101 -0.09 -3.96 -2.63
C CYS A 101 1.06 -3.69 -3.61
N ASN A 102 1.36 -2.42 -3.89
CA ASN A 102 2.46 -2.04 -4.77
C ASN A 102 3.82 -2.44 -4.19
N ALA A 103 4.07 -2.17 -2.91
CA ALA A 103 5.30 -2.55 -2.22
C ALA A 103 5.56 -4.06 -2.31
N ILE A 104 4.57 -4.89 -1.95
CA ILE A 104 4.70 -6.35 -2.05
C ILE A 104 4.86 -6.81 -3.51
N LYS A 105 4.16 -6.18 -4.47
CA LYS A 105 4.27 -6.51 -5.89
C LYS A 105 5.65 -6.24 -6.43
N CYS A 106 6.25 -5.10 -6.08
CA CYS A 106 7.51 -4.61 -6.62
C CYS A 106 8.74 -5.11 -5.86
N THR A 107 8.57 -5.81 -4.72
CA THR A 107 9.65 -6.37 -3.94
C THR A 107 9.76 -7.87 -4.20
N SER A 108 10.92 -8.33 -4.67
CA SER A 108 11.21 -9.75 -4.89
C SER A 108 11.91 -10.40 -3.70
N SER A 109 12.66 -9.62 -2.92
CA SER A 109 13.36 -10.06 -1.69
C SER A 109 13.62 -8.86 -0.78
N GLY A 110 13.75 -9.10 0.51
CA GLY A 110 13.99 -8.07 1.51
C GLY A 110 12.76 -7.75 2.35
N PHE A 111 12.31 -6.49 2.41
CA PHE A 111 11.30 -6.07 3.37
C PHE A 111 10.23 -5.14 2.80
N VAL A 112 9.07 -5.11 3.48
CA VAL A 112 8.00 -4.11 3.37
C VAL A 112 7.61 -3.66 4.78
N ILE A 113 7.60 -2.35 5.03
CA ILE A 113 7.30 -1.77 6.35
C ILE A 113 6.15 -0.77 6.21
N LEU A 114 5.11 -0.95 7.03
CA LEU A 114 4.09 0.04 7.30
C LEU A 114 4.41 0.72 8.64
N SER A 115 4.52 2.04 8.65
CA SER A 115 4.63 2.80 9.89
C SER A 115 3.57 3.88 9.95
N VAL A 116 2.84 3.94 11.06
CA VAL A 116 1.79 4.93 11.31
C VAL A 116 2.11 5.67 12.59
N LYS A 117 1.93 6.98 12.59
CA LYS A 117 2.01 7.81 13.79
C LYS A 117 1.05 9.00 13.69
N TYR A 118 0.65 9.50 14.83
CA TYR A 118 -0.06 10.79 14.91
C TYR A 118 0.87 11.85 15.51
N VAL A 119 0.99 12.98 14.85
CA VAL A 119 1.86 14.06 15.28
C VAL A 119 1.37 15.42 14.73
N ASN A 120 1.31 16.42 15.59
CA ASN A 120 0.95 17.80 15.21
C ASN A 120 -0.34 17.91 14.39
N GLY A 121 -1.42 17.25 14.84
CA GLY A 121 -2.72 17.29 14.17
C GLY A 121 -2.78 16.52 12.86
N LYS A 122 -1.86 15.57 12.61
CA LYS A 122 -1.80 14.80 11.38
C LYS A 122 -1.56 13.33 11.64
N LEU A 123 -2.29 12.48 10.93
CA LEU A 123 -1.93 11.08 10.75
C LEU A 123 -0.82 11.01 9.69
N VAL A 124 0.32 10.48 10.09
CA VAL A 124 1.46 10.27 9.20
C VAL A 124 1.59 8.78 8.92
N VAL A 125 1.41 8.41 7.67
CA VAL A 125 1.57 7.03 7.18
C VAL A 125 2.83 6.96 6.34
N CYS A 126 3.68 5.98 6.61
CA CYS A 126 4.87 5.68 5.85
C CYS A 126 4.82 4.22 5.39
N VAL A 127 4.91 3.99 4.08
CA VAL A 127 5.14 2.67 3.50
C VAL A 127 6.51 2.66 2.86
N ALA A 128 7.37 1.74 3.26
CA ALA A 128 8.72 1.58 2.74
C ALA A 128 8.95 0.14 2.29
N ASP A 129 9.61 -0.02 1.16
CA ASP A 129 9.98 -1.31 0.58
C ASP A 129 11.43 -1.30 0.08
N SER A 130 12.02 -2.48 -0.05
CA SER A 130 13.35 -2.72 -0.61
C SER A 130 13.28 -3.24 -2.07
N GLY A 131 12.22 -2.88 -2.80
CA GLY A 131 11.96 -3.38 -4.14
C GLY A 131 12.77 -2.70 -5.24
N ILE A 132 12.24 -2.77 -6.46
CA ILE A 132 12.91 -2.24 -7.65
C ILE A 132 13.09 -0.72 -7.65
N GLY A 133 12.40 0.00 -6.76
CA GLY A 133 12.41 1.45 -6.73
C GLY A 133 11.82 2.12 -7.96
N MET A 134 11.96 3.43 -8.03
CA MET A 134 11.49 4.30 -9.11
C MET A 134 12.62 5.18 -9.61
N SER A 135 12.71 5.38 -10.92
CA SER A 135 13.59 6.38 -11.51
C SER A 135 13.07 7.80 -11.25
N GLU A 136 13.93 8.80 -11.34
CA GLU A 136 13.55 10.20 -11.20
C GLU A 136 12.43 10.59 -12.17
N THR A 137 12.48 10.12 -13.40
CA THR A 137 11.44 10.32 -14.42
C THR A 137 10.08 9.78 -13.95
N HIS A 138 10.05 8.56 -13.37
CA HIS A 138 8.82 7.98 -12.85
C HIS A 138 8.26 8.76 -11.66
N ILE A 139 9.13 9.27 -10.77
CA ILE A 139 8.72 10.13 -9.64
C ILE A 139 8.12 11.45 -10.17
N GLN A 140 8.74 12.07 -11.16
CA GLN A 140 8.20 13.28 -11.80
C GLN A 140 6.83 13.02 -12.44
N LEU A 141 6.68 11.94 -13.20
CA LEU A 141 5.42 11.52 -13.81
C LEU A 141 4.33 11.27 -12.75
N PHE A 142 4.68 10.62 -11.63
CA PHE A 142 3.77 10.43 -10.50
C PHE A 142 3.19 11.76 -9.99
N TYR A 143 4.02 12.77 -9.77
CA TYR A 143 3.54 14.08 -9.32
C TYR A 143 2.76 14.85 -10.38
N LEU A 144 3.09 14.66 -11.66
CA LEU A 144 2.40 15.29 -12.79
C LEU A 144 1.05 14.64 -13.05
N SER A 145 0.90 13.33 -12.84
CA SER A 145 -0.35 12.59 -13.08
C SER A 145 -1.55 13.11 -12.28
N GLY A 146 -1.29 13.80 -11.18
CA GLY A 146 -2.33 14.52 -10.45
C GLY A 146 -2.82 15.82 -11.10
N LYS A 147 -2.32 16.22 -12.27
CA LYS A 147 -2.72 17.41 -13.03
C LYS A 147 -3.28 17.00 -14.41
N ARG A 148 -4.48 16.34 -14.49
CA ARG A 148 -5.15 16.01 -15.76
C ARG A 148 -4.19 15.46 -16.82
N PHE A 149 -3.66 14.27 -16.64
CA PHE A 149 -2.92 13.56 -17.67
C PHE A 149 -3.75 12.40 -18.22
N ASP A 150 -3.66 12.14 -19.53
CA ASP A 150 -4.31 10.98 -20.15
C ASP A 150 -3.55 9.71 -19.71
N TYR A 151 -4.18 8.91 -18.84
CA TYR A 151 -3.62 7.72 -18.20
C TYR A 151 -3.19 6.62 -19.19
N ARG A 152 -3.52 6.77 -20.48
CA ARG A 152 -3.21 5.78 -21.53
C ARG A 152 -1.74 5.77 -21.94
N GLU A 153 -0.98 6.81 -21.59
CA GLU A 153 0.43 6.96 -21.96
C GLU A 153 1.41 6.65 -20.81
N LEU A 154 0.92 6.32 -19.60
CA LEU A 154 1.81 5.96 -18.49
C LEU A 154 2.25 4.50 -18.63
N PRO A 155 3.57 4.20 -18.52
CA PRO A 155 4.06 2.84 -18.49
C PRO A 155 3.34 2.01 -17.41
N GLU A 156 3.12 0.73 -17.64
CA GLU A 156 2.45 -0.23 -16.74
C GLU A 156 3.01 -0.25 -15.29
N LEU A 157 4.17 0.36 -15.06
CA LEU A 157 4.87 0.45 -13.77
C LEU A 157 4.31 1.53 -12.82
N ALA A 158 3.72 2.61 -13.35
CA ALA A 158 2.97 3.58 -12.55
C ALA A 158 1.50 3.19 -12.57
N GLY A 159 1.15 2.06 -11.93
CA GLY A 159 -0.20 1.51 -11.97
C GLY A 159 -1.27 2.54 -11.55
N ARG A 160 -2.48 2.40 -12.08
CA ARG A 160 -3.67 3.23 -11.78
C ARG A 160 -3.79 3.56 -10.29
N ASN A 161 -3.45 2.61 -9.43
CA ASN A 161 -3.53 2.73 -7.98
C ASN A 161 -2.71 3.88 -7.37
N LEU A 162 -1.52 4.20 -7.90
CA LEU A 162 -0.70 5.31 -7.36
C LEU A 162 -1.29 6.68 -7.70
N THR A 163 -1.88 6.81 -8.88
CA THR A 163 -2.55 8.04 -9.28
C THR A 163 -3.83 8.26 -8.49
N GLU A 164 -4.61 7.19 -8.27
CA GLU A 164 -5.79 7.20 -7.39
C GLU A 164 -5.40 7.58 -5.97
N THR A 165 -4.34 6.99 -5.44
CA THR A 165 -3.78 7.35 -4.12
C THR A 165 -3.47 8.85 -4.02
N LEU A 166 -2.83 9.44 -5.03
CA LEU A 166 -2.54 10.88 -5.06
C LEU A 166 -3.81 11.73 -5.06
N ALA A 167 -4.84 11.31 -5.82
CA ALA A 167 -6.13 11.99 -5.88
C ALA A 167 -6.85 11.93 -4.51
N ILE A 168 -6.89 10.77 -3.88
CA ILE A 168 -7.51 10.59 -2.55
C ILE A 168 -6.77 11.44 -1.49
N VAL A 169 -5.44 11.41 -1.47
CA VAL A 169 -4.65 12.22 -0.54
C VAL A 169 -4.95 13.70 -0.69
N ARG A 170 -5.10 14.20 -1.92
CA ARG A 170 -5.49 15.60 -2.19
C ARG A 170 -6.91 15.91 -1.74
N MET A 171 -7.86 15.01 -2.01
CA MET A 171 -9.25 15.12 -1.57
C MET A 171 -9.32 15.26 -0.04
N LEU A 172 -8.51 14.49 0.70
CA LEU A 172 -8.38 14.55 2.16
C LEU A 172 -7.53 15.74 2.64
N LYS A 173 -7.18 16.69 1.78
CA LYS A 173 -6.32 17.86 2.08
C LYS A 173 -4.96 17.48 2.66
N GLY A 174 -4.51 16.27 2.32
CA GLY A 174 -3.23 15.72 2.74
C GLY A 174 -2.07 16.09 1.80
N SER A 175 -0.91 15.55 2.12
CA SER A 175 0.28 15.61 1.29
C SER A 175 0.96 14.25 1.19
N ILE A 176 1.62 14.01 0.06
CA ILE A 176 2.39 12.80 -0.19
C ILE A 176 3.80 13.16 -0.65
N LYS A 177 4.80 12.47 -0.12
CA LYS A 177 6.20 12.57 -0.54
C LYS A 177 6.71 11.18 -0.90
N VAL A 178 7.49 11.10 -1.98
CA VAL A 178 8.12 9.87 -2.45
C VAL A 178 9.64 10.06 -2.40
N PHE A 179 10.31 9.08 -1.82
CA PHE A 179 11.77 8.93 -1.83
C PHE A 179 12.08 7.58 -2.43
N SER A 180 12.81 7.56 -3.52
CA SER A 180 13.16 6.31 -4.21
C SER A 180 14.33 6.54 -5.14
N ASP A 181 15.15 5.51 -5.28
CA ASP A 181 16.15 5.35 -6.32
C ASP A 181 15.93 4.00 -7.02
N ALA A 182 16.20 3.92 -8.30
CA ALA A 182 16.11 2.66 -9.03
C ALA A 182 17.03 1.60 -8.39
N GLY A 183 16.45 0.43 -8.08
CA GLY A 183 17.14 -0.68 -7.40
C GLY A 183 17.31 -0.55 -5.89
N LYS A 184 16.83 0.54 -5.25
CA LYS A 184 16.98 0.75 -3.80
C LYS A 184 15.65 0.78 -3.03
N GLY A 185 14.55 0.43 -3.69
CA GLY A 185 13.22 0.45 -3.08
C GLY A 185 12.56 1.82 -3.10
N CYS A 186 11.42 1.88 -2.43
CA CYS A 186 10.56 3.05 -2.39
C CYS A 186 10.16 3.39 -0.96
N LYS A 187 9.97 4.68 -0.68
CA LYS A 187 9.40 5.17 0.58
C LYS A 187 8.37 6.25 0.30
N PHE A 188 7.12 5.95 0.57
CA PHE A 188 6.01 6.89 0.52
C PHE A 188 5.74 7.43 1.93
N ILE A 189 5.61 8.75 2.06
CA ILE A 189 5.21 9.41 3.30
C ILE A 189 3.96 10.24 3.01
N ILE A 190 2.86 9.90 3.66
CA ILE A 190 1.58 10.59 3.56
C ILE A 190 1.28 11.28 4.87
N GLN A 191 0.77 12.50 4.79
CA GLN A 191 0.31 13.28 5.94
C GLN A 191 -1.13 13.71 5.71
N LEU A 192 -2.04 13.29 6.58
CA LEU A 192 -3.46 13.59 6.52
C LEU A 192 -3.85 14.42 7.76
N PRO A 193 -4.42 15.63 7.59
CA PRO A 193 -4.94 16.40 8.70
C PRO A 193 -6.04 15.62 9.43
N MET A 194 -5.98 15.53 10.74
CA MET A 194 -6.98 14.83 11.56
C MET A 194 -7.09 15.46 12.92
N SER A 195 -8.27 15.38 13.51
CA SER A 195 -8.53 15.75 14.90
C SER A 195 -8.52 14.54 15.83
N VAL A 196 -7.99 14.72 17.04
CA VAL A 196 -8.14 13.78 18.16
C VAL A 196 -9.48 14.08 18.85
N ILE A 197 -10.16 13.04 19.29
CA ILE A 197 -11.42 13.11 20.07
C ILE A 197 -11.27 12.38 21.37
#